data_1c361bda9f1a330959d24533bcc2d058
#
_entry.id   1c361bda9f1a330959d24533bcc2d058
#
_cell.length_a   1.000
_cell.length_b   1.000
_cell.length_c   1.000
_cell.angle_alpha   90.00
_cell.angle_beta   90.00
_cell.angle_gamma   90.00
#
_symmetry.space_group_name_H-M   'P 1'
#
loop_
_entity.id
_entity.type
_entity.pdbx_description
1 polymer ?
#
loop_
_entity_poly.entity_id
_entity_poly.type
_entity_poly.pdbx_seq_one_letter_code
_entity_poly.pdbx_strand_id
1 'polypeptide(L)'
;MSTLPQKESKAPTACVGLASTQGLDSNCGDGLGRECSRKLRQKLPELCGVGGPTTTFSSYSSHLSSRGSVIKWFWDSAEEGYRTYHMDEYDEDKNPKGIINLGTSENKLCFDLLSWRLSQSDMLRVEPSLLQYPDWRGHLFLREEVARFLSFYCKSPSPLKPENVVVLNGCASLFSALATVLCEVGEAFLIPAPYYGAIKQHVYLYGNVQLVCVSLDSEVTEPGTRPFQLTVKKLEMALQGANSEGVKVKGLILINPWNPLGDIYSPGELQEYLEFAKRHELHVMVDEVYMLSVFEDSVGYRSVLGLERLPDPQRTHVMWATSKDFGMSGLRFGTLYTENRDVATAVASLCRYHGLSGLVQYQMAQLLQDHDWINQVYLPENHARLKAAHTYVSGELRALGIPFLSRGAGFFIWVDLRKVTQAELQYLPKLTFEEEMLLWRKFLDNKVLLSAGKVFECKEPGWFRLVFSDKAHRLRLGMQRVRQVLEGQSQKAEDPSSYQTQEPRGQHR
;
A
#
# COMPACT_ATOMS: atom_id res chain seq x y z
N MET A 1 -54.06 -39.78 -25.02
CA MET A 1 -54.57 -40.74 -24.04
C MET A 1 -53.37 -41.48 -23.47
N SER A 2 -52.93 -41.14 -22.30
CA SER A 2 -52.45 -41.98 -21.17
C SER A 2 -51.78 -41.06 -20.17
N THR A 3 -52.37 -41.00 -19.04
CA THR A 3 -52.06 -40.20 -17.85
C THR A 3 -50.90 -40.79 -17.09
N LEU A 4 -49.93 -39.91 -16.67
CA LEU A 4 -48.91 -40.24 -15.68
C LEU A 4 -49.25 -39.57 -14.34
N PRO A 5 -49.02 -40.21 -13.20
CA PRO A 5 -49.38 -39.67 -11.90
C PRO A 5 -48.32 -38.74 -11.35
N GLN A 6 -48.74 -37.62 -10.78
CA GLN A 6 -47.93 -36.71 -9.96
C GLN A 6 -47.55 -37.37 -8.64
N LYS A 7 -46.26 -37.31 -8.30
CA LYS A 7 -45.76 -37.56 -6.93
C LYS A 7 -45.49 -36.23 -6.26
N GLU A 8 -46.28 -35.89 -5.29
CA GLU A 8 -46.03 -34.84 -4.32
C GLU A 8 -44.86 -35.23 -3.40
N SER A 9 -43.84 -34.41 -3.32
CA SER A 9 -42.80 -34.49 -2.27
C SER A 9 -42.99 -33.34 -1.29
N LYS A 10 -43.42 -33.68 -0.08
CA LYS A 10 -43.54 -32.75 1.04
C LYS A 10 -42.17 -32.32 1.52
N ALA A 11 -41.92 -31.03 1.59
CA ALA A 11 -40.81 -30.43 2.30
C ALA A 11 -41.12 -30.34 3.81
N PRO A 12 -40.19 -30.55 4.72
CA PRO A 12 -40.42 -30.32 6.15
C PRO A 12 -40.28 -28.84 6.49
N THR A 13 -41.35 -28.29 7.00
CA THR A 13 -41.41 -26.96 7.62
C THR A 13 -40.83 -27.06 9.02
N ALA A 14 -39.67 -26.48 9.26
CA ALA A 14 -39.11 -26.29 10.61
C ALA A 14 -39.65 -24.98 11.18
N CYS A 15 -40.63 -25.04 12.04
CA CYS A 15 -41.00 -23.93 12.93
C CYS A 15 -39.95 -23.78 14.02
N VAL A 16 -39.26 -22.63 14.05
CA VAL A 16 -38.45 -22.22 15.21
C VAL A 16 -39.40 -21.55 16.20
N GLY A 17 -39.66 -22.24 17.31
CA GLY A 17 -40.45 -21.73 18.41
C GLY A 17 -39.68 -20.63 19.17
N LEU A 18 -40.33 -19.49 19.36
CA LEU A 18 -39.90 -18.47 20.30
C LEU A 18 -40.12 -18.99 21.73
N ALA A 19 -39.04 -19.32 22.40
CA ALA A 19 -39.03 -19.58 23.84
C ALA A 19 -38.92 -18.24 24.56
N SER A 20 -39.92 -17.93 25.37
CA SER A 20 -39.93 -16.82 26.33
C SER A 20 -38.88 -17.08 27.41
N THR A 21 -37.87 -16.27 27.51
CA THR A 21 -36.96 -16.23 28.68
C THR A 21 -37.42 -15.14 29.63
N GLN A 22 -38.05 -15.53 30.69
CA GLN A 22 -38.11 -14.75 31.92
C GLN A 22 -36.77 -14.87 32.68
N GLY A 23 -36.18 -13.73 33.05
CA GLY A 23 -35.30 -13.58 34.21
C GLY A 23 -33.87 -14.07 34.02
N LEU A 24 -32.98 -13.22 33.52
CA LEU A 24 -31.56 -13.29 33.88
C LEU A 24 -31.03 -11.87 34.12
N ASP A 25 -30.36 -11.73 35.25
CA ASP A 25 -29.84 -10.52 35.86
C ASP A 25 -29.06 -9.58 34.93
N SER A 26 -29.36 -8.29 35.02
CA SER A 26 -28.80 -7.17 34.26
C SER A 26 -27.43 -6.69 34.76
N ASN A 27 -26.49 -7.57 35.12
CA ASN A 27 -25.21 -7.11 35.71
C ASN A 27 -23.91 -7.66 35.11
N CYS A 28 -23.93 -8.34 33.96
CA CYS A 28 -22.71 -8.91 33.37
C CYS A 28 -22.21 -8.26 32.04
N GLY A 29 -22.91 -7.25 31.50
CA GLY A 29 -22.61 -6.69 30.16
C GLY A 29 -21.66 -5.51 30.12
N ASP A 30 -21.53 -4.76 31.19
CA ASP A 30 -20.86 -3.45 31.18
C ASP A 30 -19.33 -3.49 31.42
N GLY A 31 -18.80 -4.53 32.03
CA GLY A 31 -17.38 -4.62 32.39
C GLY A 31 -16.47 -4.90 31.19
N LEU A 32 -16.82 -5.85 30.36
CA LEU A 32 -16.02 -6.27 29.20
C LEU A 32 -15.98 -5.19 28.10
N GLY A 33 -17.09 -4.52 27.85
CA GLY A 33 -17.14 -3.40 26.90
C GLY A 33 -16.30 -2.20 27.30
N ARG A 34 -16.28 -1.88 28.61
CA ARG A 34 -15.47 -0.76 29.15
C ARG A 34 -13.97 -1.09 29.18
N GLU A 35 -13.60 -2.33 29.48
CA GLU A 35 -12.20 -2.77 29.50
C GLU A 35 -11.63 -2.87 28.09
N CYS A 36 -12.37 -3.37 27.13
CA CYS A 36 -11.99 -3.38 25.72
C CYS A 36 -11.82 -1.95 25.17
N SER A 37 -12.76 -1.04 25.49
CA SER A 37 -12.66 0.39 25.14
C SER A 37 -11.47 1.07 25.82
N ARG A 38 -11.10 0.67 27.03
CA ARG A 38 -9.98 1.25 27.78
C ARG A 38 -8.63 0.75 27.21
N LYS A 39 -8.51 -0.52 26.86
CA LYS A 39 -7.32 -1.10 26.15
C LYS A 39 -7.15 -0.52 24.75
N LEU A 40 -8.24 -0.29 24.01
CA LEU A 40 -8.21 0.44 22.74
C LEU A 40 -7.68 1.87 22.90
N ARG A 41 -8.12 2.59 23.94
CA ARG A 41 -7.70 3.97 24.20
C ARG A 41 -6.22 4.10 24.51
N GLN A 42 -5.61 3.11 25.17
CA GLN A 42 -4.18 3.11 25.51
C GLN A 42 -3.28 2.78 24.33
N LYS A 43 -3.75 1.99 23.35
CA LYS A 43 -2.96 1.57 22.17
C LYS A 43 -3.08 2.49 20.94
N LEU A 44 -4.03 3.40 20.89
CA LEU A 44 -4.25 4.28 19.75
C LEU A 44 -3.03 5.17 19.37
N PRO A 45 -2.28 5.76 20.31
CA PRO A 45 -1.08 6.53 19.99
C PRO A 45 0.04 5.66 19.39
N GLU A 46 0.16 4.40 19.86
CA GLU A 46 1.17 3.44 19.35
C GLU A 46 0.85 2.96 17.94
N LEU A 47 -0.45 2.87 17.61
CA LEU A 47 -0.91 2.42 16.29
C LEU A 47 -0.60 3.40 15.15
N CYS A 48 -0.33 4.66 15.46
CA CYS A 48 -0.17 5.70 14.43
C CYS A 48 1.27 6.21 14.27
N GLY A 49 2.23 5.67 15.03
CA GLY A 49 3.61 6.16 14.97
C GLY A 49 3.77 7.65 15.35
N VAL A 50 2.71 8.28 15.87
CA VAL A 50 2.71 9.69 16.31
C VAL A 50 2.98 9.73 17.80
N GLY A 51 4.24 9.63 18.18
CA GLY A 51 4.72 10.01 19.51
C GLY A 51 4.63 11.53 19.64
N GLY A 52 3.44 12.05 19.97
CA GLY A 52 3.24 13.42 20.40
C GLY A 52 2.79 13.43 21.89
N PRO A 53 2.90 14.56 22.62
CA PRO A 53 2.50 14.63 24.01
C PRO A 53 1.08 14.14 24.14
N THR A 54 0.77 13.46 25.23
CA THR A 54 -0.53 12.92 25.63
C THR A 54 -1.69 13.88 25.27
N THR A 55 -2.11 13.84 24.03
CA THR A 55 -3.33 14.52 23.61
C THR A 55 -4.48 13.73 24.25
N THR A 56 -4.99 14.28 25.31
CA THR A 56 -6.25 13.87 25.91
C THR A 56 -7.28 13.80 24.79
N PHE A 57 -7.84 12.61 24.52
CA PHE A 57 -8.95 12.39 23.60
C PHE A 57 -10.20 13.15 24.13
N SER A 58 -10.23 14.46 23.94
CA SER A 58 -11.24 15.33 24.55
C SER A 58 -12.49 15.52 23.69
N SER A 59 -12.65 14.82 22.56
CA SER A 59 -13.93 14.90 21.86
C SER A 59 -14.26 13.60 21.10
N TYR A 60 -14.73 12.59 21.83
CA TYR A 60 -15.57 11.58 21.19
C TYR A 60 -16.84 12.27 20.72
N SER A 61 -17.08 12.26 19.41
CA SER A 61 -18.38 12.69 18.90
C SER A 61 -19.47 11.81 19.52
N SER A 62 -20.45 12.43 20.15
CA SER A 62 -21.65 11.72 20.67
C SER A 62 -22.46 11.05 19.56
N HIS A 63 -22.16 11.38 18.30
CA HIS A 63 -22.85 10.87 17.11
C HIS A 63 -22.17 9.64 16.48
N LEU A 64 -20.99 9.23 16.97
CA LEU A 64 -20.23 8.12 16.42
C LEU A 64 -20.07 6.99 17.44
N SER A 65 -20.07 5.75 16.94
CA SER A 65 -19.58 4.63 17.73
C SER A 65 -18.10 4.79 18.07
N SER A 66 -17.58 4.01 19.03
CA SER A 66 -16.14 4.02 19.36
C SER A 66 -15.29 3.68 18.12
N ARG A 67 -15.71 2.72 17.30
CA ARG A 67 -15.05 2.39 16.03
C ARG A 67 -15.11 3.57 15.04
N GLY A 68 -16.27 4.21 14.89
CA GLY A 68 -16.43 5.40 14.05
C GLY A 68 -15.53 6.55 14.47
N SER A 69 -15.35 6.75 15.78
CA SER A 69 -14.44 7.76 16.33
C SER A 69 -12.97 7.45 16.00
N VAL A 70 -12.56 6.16 16.02
CA VAL A 70 -11.23 5.71 15.59
C VAL A 70 -11.03 6.00 14.10
N ILE A 71 -12.00 5.65 13.26
CA ILE A 71 -11.93 5.88 11.79
C ILE A 71 -11.81 7.38 11.50
N LYS A 72 -12.59 8.22 12.18
CA LYS A 72 -12.50 9.69 12.05
C LYS A 72 -11.12 10.20 12.48
N TRP A 73 -10.60 9.70 13.59
CA TRP A 73 -9.29 10.11 14.08
C TRP A 73 -8.16 9.79 13.06
N PHE A 74 -8.24 8.66 12.35
CA PHE A 74 -7.29 8.36 11.26
C PHE A 74 -7.35 9.42 10.15
N TRP A 75 -8.53 9.83 9.75
CA TRP A 75 -8.69 10.92 8.78
C TRP A 75 -8.07 12.23 9.26
N ASP A 76 -8.28 12.57 10.52
CA ASP A 76 -7.81 13.83 11.08
C ASP A 76 -6.28 13.88 11.26
N SER A 77 -5.64 12.75 11.55
CA SER A 77 -4.23 12.71 12.03
C SER A 77 -3.24 12.08 11.03
N ALA A 78 -3.64 11.10 10.24
CA ALA A 78 -2.67 10.29 9.49
C ALA A 78 -2.30 10.85 8.12
N GLU A 79 -3.04 11.83 7.59
CA GLU A 79 -2.92 12.26 6.20
C GLU A 79 -2.61 13.76 6.02
N GLU A 80 -1.99 14.39 7.01
CA GLU A 80 -1.69 15.82 6.96
C GLU A 80 -0.95 16.23 5.69
N GLY A 81 0.11 15.53 5.34
CA GLY A 81 0.91 15.83 4.14
C GLY A 81 0.12 15.67 2.84
N TYR A 82 -0.70 14.61 2.76
CA TYR A 82 -1.52 14.35 1.59
C TYR A 82 -2.64 15.38 1.44
N ARG A 83 -3.31 15.76 2.53
CA ARG A 83 -4.33 16.83 2.53
C ARG A 83 -3.73 18.18 2.17
N THR A 84 -2.55 18.52 2.73
CA THR A 84 -1.85 19.77 2.42
C THR A 84 -1.47 19.83 0.93
N TYR A 85 -1.01 18.70 0.37
CA TYR A 85 -0.74 18.59 -1.05
C TYR A 85 -2.00 18.86 -1.90
N HIS A 86 -3.12 18.23 -1.61
CA HIS A 86 -4.35 18.43 -2.39
C HIS A 86 -4.96 19.84 -2.29
N MET A 87 -4.66 20.58 -1.22
CA MET A 87 -5.06 21.99 -1.12
C MET A 87 -4.13 22.93 -1.89
N ASP A 88 -2.93 22.49 -2.26
CA ASP A 88 -1.91 23.31 -2.90
C ASP A 88 -1.10 22.50 -3.91
N GLU A 89 -1.78 21.74 -4.77
CA GLU A 89 -1.15 20.91 -5.79
C GLU A 89 -0.49 21.76 -6.87
N TYR A 90 0.74 21.38 -7.25
CA TYR A 90 1.43 21.99 -8.40
C TYR A 90 0.66 21.74 -9.70
N ASP A 91 0.34 22.82 -10.37
CA ASP A 91 -0.16 22.84 -11.75
C ASP A 91 0.64 23.85 -12.55
N GLU A 92 1.10 23.45 -13.74
CA GLU A 92 2.00 24.24 -14.57
C GLU A 92 1.40 25.61 -14.94
N ASP A 93 0.10 25.64 -15.21
CA ASP A 93 -0.63 26.84 -15.65
C ASP A 93 -1.32 27.57 -14.49
N LYS A 94 -1.93 26.81 -13.55
CA LYS A 94 -2.82 27.37 -12.53
C LYS A 94 -2.13 27.62 -11.19
N ASN A 95 -1.13 26.79 -10.84
CA ASN A 95 -0.44 26.88 -9.56
C ASN A 95 1.05 26.46 -9.67
N PRO A 96 1.89 27.22 -10.39
CA PRO A 96 3.29 26.89 -10.60
C PRO A 96 4.16 26.92 -9.32
N LYS A 97 3.65 27.50 -8.24
CA LYS A 97 4.28 27.53 -6.93
C LYS A 97 3.78 26.43 -5.99
N GLY A 98 2.84 25.60 -6.42
CA GLY A 98 2.23 24.53 -5.64
C GLY A 98 3.20 23.40 -5.29
N ILE A 99 2.74 22.45 -4.49
CA ILE A 99 3.53 21.34 -3.95
C ILE A 99 3.78 20.30 -5.04
N ILE A 100 5.03 19.92 -5.26
CA ILE A 100 5.43 18.73 -6.04
C ILE A 100 5.36 17.49 -5.12
N ASN A 101 4.56 16.51 -5.49
CA ASN A 101 4.40 15.29 -4.71
C ASN A 101 5.37 14.20 -5.19
N LEU A 102 6.48 14.02 -4.47
CA LEU A 102 7.43 12.92 -4.61
C LEU A 102 7.30 11.92 -3.44
N GLY A 103 6.18 11.95 -2.72
CA GLY A 103 5.87 11.08 -1.59
C GLY A 103 4.90 9.95 -1.96
N THR A 104 3.88 10.22 -2.78
CA THR A 104 2.88 9.23 -3.17
C THR A 104 3.37 8.37 -4.33
N SER A 105 3.37 7.05 -4.15
CA SER A 105 3.83 6.11 -5.18
C SER A 105 2.78 5.93 -6.28
N GLU A 106 2.81 6.80 -7.28
CA GLU A 106 2.00 6.76 -8.49
C GLU A 106 2.88 6.83 -9.74
N ASN A 107 2.59 6.02 -10.74
CA ASN A 107 3.29 6.07 -12.02
C ASN A 107 2.59 7.07 -12.96
N LYS A 108 3.20 8.23 -13.17
CA LYS A 108 2.69 9.31 -14.04
C LYS A 108 3.43 9.37 -15.38
N LEU A 109 4.28 8.39 -15.66
CA LEU A 109 5.18 8.42 -16.82
C LEU A 109 4.49 8.07 -18.15
N CYS A 110 3.47 7.18 -18.11
CA CYS A 110 2.88 6.57 -19.30
C CYS A 110 1.40 6.94 -19.51
N PHE A 111 0.96 8.11 -19.00
CA PHE A 111 -0.42 8.56 -19.17
C PHE A 111 -0.84 8.68 -20.65
N ASP A 112 0.07 9.12 -21.50
CA ASP A 112 -0.12 9.19 -22.95
C ASP A 112 -0.51 7.85 -23.58
N LEU A 113 0.25 6.79 -23.27
CA LEU A 113 -0.01 5.44 -23.78
C LEU A 113 -1.32 4.87 -23.21
N LEU A 114 -1.54 5.05 -21.92
CA LEU A 114 -2.74 4.57 -21.23
C LEU A 114 -3.99 5.30 -21.70
N SER A 115 -3.93 6.63 -21.83
CA SER A 115 -5.04 7.43 -22.34
C SER A 115 -5.41 7.01 -23.76
N TRP A 116 -4.40 6.80 -24.63
CA TRP A 116 -4.64 6.28 -25.97
C TRP A 116 -5.32 4.92 -25.95
N ARG A 117 -4.79 3.95 -25.19
CA ARG A 117 -5.32 2.57 -25.13
C ARG A 117 -6.75 2.52 -24.56
N LEU A 118 -7.00 3.24 -23.47
CA LEU A 118 -8.30 3.27 -22.82
C LEU A 118 -9.37 4.02 -23.64
N SER A 119 -8.97 4.81 -24.64
CA SER A 119 -9.89 5.52 -25.53
C SER A 119 -10.24 4.73 -26.81
N GLN A 120 -9.71 3.53 -26.99
CA GLN A 120 -10.03 2.70 -28.16
C GLN A 120 -11.48 2.18 -28.08
N SER A 121 -12.08 1.90 -29.24
CA SER A 121 -13.50 1.53 -29.34
C SER A 121 -13.86 0.25 -28.60
N ASP A 122 -12.93 -0.70 -28.51
CA ASP A 122 -13.10 -1.94 -27.75
C ASP A 122 -13.25 -1.73 -26.22
N MET A 123 -12.74 -0.59 -25.71
CA MET A 123 -12.87 -0.19 -24.31
C MET A 123 -14.22 0.43 -23.93
N LEU A 124 -15.01 0.86 -24.92
CA LEU A 124 -16.19 1.70 -24.72
C LEU A 124 -17.51 0.95 -24.83
N ARG A 125 -17.46 -0.38 -24.99
CA ARG A 125 -18.67 -1.20 -25.13
C ARG A 125 -19.45 -1.27 -23.82
N VAL A 126 -20.75 -1.00 -23.90
CA VAL A 126 -21.67 -1.13 -22.77
C VAL A 126 -22.75 -2.18 -23.10
N GLU A 127 -22.74 -3.26 -22.32
CA GLU A 127 -23.75 -4.32 -22.44
C GLU A 127 -24.66 -4.36 -21.21
N PRO A 128 -25.91 -4.83 -21.32
CA PRO A 128 -26.83 -4.91 -20.19
C PRO A 128 -26.25 -5.67 -19.00
N SER A 129 -25.48 -6.72 -19.23
CA SER A 129 -24.82 -7.53 -18.18
C SER A 129 -23.83 -6.73 -17.32
N LEU A 130 -23.20 -5.67 -17.90
CA LEU A 130 -22.27 -4.81 -17.17
C LEU A 130 -22.94 -3.81 -16.24
N LEU A 131 -24.27 -3.61 -16.42
CA LEU A 131 -25.09 -2.71 -15.62
C LEU A 131 -25.86 -3.44 -14.50
N GLN A 132 -25.73 -4.76 -14.44
CA GLN A 132 -26.40 -5.62 -13.46
C GLN A 132 -25.40 -6.11 -12.41
N TYR A 133 -25.91 -6.64 -11.29
CA TYR A 133 -25.06 -7.29 -10.29
C TYR A 133 -24.40 -8.54 -10.87
N PRO A 134 -23.05 -8.63 -10.85
CA PRO A 134 -22.33 -9.81 -11.32
C PRO A 134 -22.24 -10.92 -10.26
N ASP A 135 -21.56 -12.02 -10.58
CA ASP A 135 -20.92 -12.87 -9.55
C ASP A 135 -20.03 -11.98 -8.66
N TRP A 136 -20.22 -12.05 -7.36
CA TRP A 136 -19.51 -11.19 -6.41
C TRP A 136 -17.99 -11.33 -6.48
N ARG A 137 -17.46 -12.46 -6.95
CA ARG A 137 -16.01 -12.63 -7.21
C ARG A 137 -15.50 -11.78 -8.39
N GLY A 138 -16.38 -11.19 -9.15
CA GLY A 138 -16.15 -10.51 -10.42
C GLY A 138 -16.68 -11.31 -11.61
N HIS A 139 -16.92 -10.64 -12.73
CA HIS A 139 -17.35 -11.27 -13.97
C HIS A 139 -16.40 -12.39 -14.39
N LEU A 140 -16.94 -13.50 -14.91
CA LEU A 140 -16.14 -14.65 -15.31
C LEU A 140 -15.12 -14.29 -16.40
N PHE A 141 -15.53 -13.51 -17.40
CA PHE A 141 -14.63 -13.06 -18.47
C PHE A 141 -13.40 -12.32 -17.93
N LEU A 142 -13.57 -11.49 -16.88
CA LEU A 142 -12.43 -10.79 -16.25
C LEU A 142 -11.56 -11.76 -15.45
N ARG A 143 -12.16 -12.66 -14.68
CA ARG A 143 -11.40 -13.65 -13.89
C ARG A 143 -10.58 -14.59 -14.79
N GLU A 144 -11.09 -14.93 -15.97
CA GLU A 144 -10.36 -15.69 -16.98
C GLU A 144 -9.16 -14.92 -17.51
N GLU A 145 -9.33 -13.63 -17.83
CA GLU A 145 -8.19 -12.80 -18.28
C GLU A 145 -7.17 -12.57 -17.17
N VAL A 146 -7.60 -12.33 -15.93
CA VAL A 146 -6.69 -12.24 -14.77
C VAL A 146 -5.89 -13.53 -14.59
N ALA A 147 -6.54 -14.70 -14.67
CA ALA A 147 -5.87 -15.96 -14.53
C ALA A 147 -4.84 -16.20 -15.65
N ARG A 148 -5.17 -15.84 -16.91
CA ARG A 148 -4.23 -15.91 -18.06
C ARG A 148 -3.07 -14.94 -17.88
N PHE A 149 -3.36 -13.70 -17.53
CA PHE A 149 -2.37 -12.64 -17.30
C PHE A 149 -1.37 -13.03 -16.19
N LEU A 150 -1.87 -13.45 -15.02
CA LEU A 150 -1.00 -13.88 -13.93
C LEU A 150 -0.21 -15.15 -14.30
N SER A 151 -0.82 -16.12 -15.02
CA SER A 151 -0.09 -17.32 -15.49
C SER A 151 1.10 -16.93 -16.34
N PHE A 152 0.92 -15.97 -17.24
CA PHE A 152 1.97 -15.54 -18.17
C PHE A 152 3.07 -14.74 -17.46
N TYR A 153 2.70 -13.66 -16.74
CA TYR A 153 3.70 -12.74 -16.18
C TYR A 153 4.36 -13.28 -14.90
N CYS A 154 3.66 -14.10 -14.12
CA CYS A 154 4.25 -14.80 -12.98
C CYS A 154 5.07 -16.04 -13.42
N LYS A 155 4.98 -16.46 -14.68
CA LYS A 155 5.59 -17.69 -15.20
C LYS A 155 5.17 -18.91 -14.38
N SER A 156 3.87 -19.02 -14.14
CA SER A 156 3.30 -20.12 -13.35
C SER A 156 3.59 -21.48 -14.02
N PRO A 157 4.02 -22.50 -13.28
CA PRO A 157 4.33 -23.81 -13.84
C PRO A 157 3.12 -24.54 -14.43
N SER A 158 1.92 -24.13 -14.06
CA SER A 158 0.66 -24.58 -14.64
C SER A 158 -0.32 -23.42 -14.76
N PRO A 159 -1.30 -23.48 -15.72
CA PRO A 159 -2.29 -22.42 -15.86
C PRO A 159 -3.06 -22.18 -14.57
N LEU A 160 -3.14 -20.91 -14.16
CA LEU A 160 -3.92 -20.49 -13.01
C LEU A 160 -5.41 -20.57 -13.31
N LYS A 161 -6.23 -20.82 -12.30
CA LYS A 161 -7.65 -21.13 -12.45
C LYS A 161 -8.52 -19.90 -12.16
N PRO A 162 -9.48 -19.55 -13.05
CA PRO A 162 -10.38 -18.41 -12.82
C PRO A 162 -11.24 -18.51 -11.55
N GLU A 163 -11.56 -19.71 -11.09
CA GLU A 163 -12.31 -19.94 -9.86
C GLU A 163 -11.54 -19.56 -8.60
N ASN A 164 -10.20 -19.45 -8.69
CA ASN A 164 -9.31 -19.03 -7.61
C ASN A 164 -9.06 -17.51 -7.60
N VAL A 165 -9.65 -16.79 -8.55
CA VAL A 165 -9.52 -15.32 -8.67
C VAL A 165 -10.71 -14.64 -8.01
N VAL A 166 -10.43 -13.63 -7.17
CA VAL A 166 -11.44 -12.72 -6.60
C VAL A 166 -11.01 -11.28 -6.88
N VAL A 167 -11.94 -10.45 -7.36
CA VAL A 167 -11.69 -9.07 -7.77
C VAL A 167 -12.32 -8.10 -6.77
N LEU A 168 -11.51 -7.16 -6.24
CA LEU A 168 -11.92 -6.11 -5.33
C LEU A 168 -11.43 -4.72 -5.80
N ASN A 169 -11.91 -3.67 -5.12
CA ASN A 169 -11.55 -2.29 -5.44
C ASN A 169 -10.14 -1.88 -4.92
N GLY A 170 -9.13 -2.66 -5.29
CA GLY A 170 -7.71 -2.40 -5.03
C GLY A 170 -7.15 -3.18 -3.85
N CYS A 171 -5.80 -3.21 -3.73
CA CYS A 171 -5.09 -3.98 -2.70
C CYS A 171 -5.43 -3.54 -1.27
N ALA A 172 -5.78 -2.27 -1.03
CA ALA A 172 -6.23 -1.81 0.28
C ALA A 172 -7.44 -2.62 0.80
N SER A 173 -8.43 -2.85 -0.07
CA SER A 173 -9.60 -3.66 0.27
C SER A 173 -9.25 -5.14 0.39
N LEU A 174 -8.27 -5.63 -0.38
CA LEU A 174 -7.77 -7.01 -0.25
C LEU A 174 -7.12 -7.24 1.11
N PHE A 175 -6.25 -6.33 1.56
CA PHE A 175 -5.66 -6.39 2.90
C PHE A 175 -6.74 -6.41 3.98
N SER A 176 -7.73 -5.51 3.88
CA SER A 176 -8.83 -5.42 4.84
C SER A 176 -9.70 -6.68 4.85
N ALA A 177 -10.05 -7.20 3.67
CA ALA A 177 -10.85 -8.40 3.54
C ALA A 177 -10.12 -9.63 4.09
N LEU A 178 -8.85 -9.84 3.69
CA LEU A 178 -8.04 -10.96 4.19
C LEU A 178 -7.82 -10.88 5.69
N ALA A 179 -7.51 -9.70 6.23
CA ALA A 179 -7.39 -9.51 7.66
C ALA A 179 -8.66 -9.91 8.41
N THR A 180 -9.82 -9.47 7.89
CA THR A 180 -11.12 -9.75 8.51
C THR A 180 -11.50 -11.24 8.46
N VAL A 181 -11.15 -11.95 7.38
CA VAL A 181 -11.53 -13.37 7.24
C VAL A 181 -10.52 -14.35 7.82
N LEU A 182 -9.27 -13.93 8.05
CA LEU A 182 -8.21 -14.80 8.55
C LEU A 182 -7.92 -14.63 10.04
N CYS A 183 -8.30 -13.49 10.63
CA CYS A 183 -7.97 -13.15 12.01
C CYS A 183 -9.20 -12.81 12.83
N GLU A 184 -9.15 -13.18 14.09
CA GLU A 184 -10.03 -12.65 15.12
C GLU A 184 -9.55 -11.27 15.60
N VAL A 185 -10.42 -10.52 16.25
CA VAL A 185 -10.12 -9.21 16.84
C VAL A 185 -8.93 -9.31 17.80
N GLY A 186 -7.87 -8.53 17.53
CA GLY A 186 -6.66 -8.50 18.35
C GLY A 186 -5.59 -9.53 17.97
N GLU A 187 -5.87 -10.47 17.06
CA GLU A 187 -4.84 -11.30 16.45
C GLU A 187 -3.97 -10.46 15.47
N ALA A 188 -2.86 -11.00 15.00
CA ALA A 188 -1.87 -10.22 14.26
C ALA A 188 -1.30 -10.93 13.02
N PHE A 189 -0.72 -10.12 12.12
CA PHE A 189 0.21 -10.57 11.09
C PHE A 189 1.64 -10.11 11.41
N LEU A 190 2.64 -10.95 11.11
CA LEU A 190 4.02 -10.51 10.97
C LEU A 190 4.18 -9.69 9.68
N ILE A 191 4.98 -8.64 9.73
CA ILE A 191 5.35 -7.86 8.56
C ILE A 191 6.79 -7.35 8.69
N PRO A 192 7.67 -7.59 7.70
CA PRO A 192 9.01 -7.01 7.69
C PRO A 192 8.95 -5.48 7.57
N ALA A 193 9.67 -4.77 8.44
CA ALA A 193 9.74 -3.32 8.46
C ALA A 193 11.13 -2.82 8.06
N PRO A 194 11.25 -1.76 7.21
CA PRO A 194 10.19 -0.82 6.83
C PRO A 194 9.22 -1.39 5.79
N TYR A 195 7.93 -1.02 5.87
CA TYR A 195 6.89 -1.46 4.93
C TYR A 195 5.93 -0.32 4.59
N TYR A 196 5.07 -0.50 3.59
CA TYR A 196 4.04 0.47 3.21
C TYR A 196 3.07 0.72 4.38
N GLY A 197 3.25 1.84 5.08
CA GLY A 197 2.61 2.11 6.37
C GLY A 197 1.07 2.10 6.37
N ALA A 198 0.43 2.37 5.22
CA ALA A 198 -1.04 2.30 5.12
C ALA A 198 -1.60 0.88 5.33
N ILE A 199 -0.79 -0.19 5.20
CA ILE A 199 -1.22 -1.56 5.49
C ILE A 199 -1.72 -1.68 6.93
N LYS A 200 -1.08 -0.97 7.88
CA LYS A 200 -1.50 -0.93 9.28
C LYS A 200 -2.96 -0.48 9.42
N GLN A 201 -3.34 0.57 8.68
CA GLN A 201 -4.73 1.06 8.65
C GLN A 201 -5.67 0.06 7.97
N HIS A 202 -5.23 -0.53 6.85
CA HIS A 202 -6.05 -1.46 6.07
C HIS A 202 -6.46 -2.69 6.88
N VAL A 203 -5.57 -3.25 7.70
CA VAL A 203 -5.89 -4.43 8.52
C VAL A 203 -6.61 -4.06 9.82
N TYR A 204 -6.42 -2.82 10.31
CA TYR A 204 -6.96 -2.42 11.62
C TYR A 204 -8.37 -1.86 11.56
N LEU A 205 -8.71 -0.97 10.61
CA LEU A 205 -9.94 -0.16 10.67
C LEU A 205 -11.23 -0.99 10.72
N TYR A 206 -11.31 -2.10 10.01
CA TYR A 206 -12.48 -2.99 10.04
C TYR A 206 -12.25 -4.23 10.91
N GLY A 207 -11.10 -4.88 10.75
CA GLY A 207 -10.78 -6.15 11.39
C GLY A 207 -10.24 -6.02 12.82
N ASN A 208 -9.76 -4.83 13.20
CA ASN A 208 -9.01 -4.64 14.46
C ASN A 208 -7.84 -5.63 14.60
N VAL A 209 -7.22 -5.96 13.47
CA VAL A 209 -6.06 -6.85 13.39
C VAL A 209 -4.79 -6.03 13.57
N GLN A 210 -3.80 -6.58 14.28
CA GLN A 210 -2.55 -5.92 14.58
C GLN A 210 -1.45 -6.29 13.59
N LEU A 211 -0.38 -5.50 13.52
CA LEU A 211 0.86 -5.86 12.86
C LEU A 211 1.97 -6.00 13.88
N VAL A 212 2.70 -7.09 13.81
CA VAL A 212 3.94 -7.34 14.55
C VAL A 212 5.10 -7.10 13.59
N CYS A 213 5.85 -6.02 13.81
CA CYS A 213 6.95 -5.63 12.96
C CYS A 213 8.15 -6.56 13.15
N VAL A 214 8.64 -7.13 12.05
CA VAL A 214 9.96 -7.76 11.99
C VAL A 214 10.96 -6.67 11.63
N SER A 215 11.53 -6.01 12.64
CA SER A 215 12.44 -4.87 12.45
C SER A 215 13.74 -5.29 11.77
N LEU A 216 14.11 -4.60 10.71
CA LEU A 216 15.33 -4.86 9.94
C LEU A 216 16.37 -3.77 10.20
N ASP A 217 17.63 -4.17 10.13
CA ASP A 217 18.76 -3.29 10.40
C ASP A 217 19.17 -2.56 9.12
N SER A 218 19.42 -1.24 9.21
CA SER A 218 19.87 -0.41 8.09
C SER A 218 21.33 -0.68 7.73
N GLU A 219 22.11 -1.25 8.67
CA GLU A 219 23.51 -1.60 8.49
C GLU A 219 23.65 -3.12 8.26
N VAL A 220 24.75 -3.51 7.63
CA VAL A 220 25.14 -4.91 7.48
C VAL A 220 25.62 -5.43 8.83
N THR A 221 24.85 -6.30 9.47
CA THR A 221 25.12 -6.82 10.81
C THR A 221 25.81 -8.17 10.81
N GLU A 222 25.70 -8.92 9.71
CA GLU A 222 26.32 -10.25 9.56
C GLU A 222 27.02 -10.34 8.18
N PRO A 223 28.17 -11.03 8.06
CA PRO A 223 28.85 -11.22 6.77
C PRO A 223 27.93 -11.86 5.73
N GLY A 224 27.92 -11.33 4.51
CA GLY A 224 27.09 -11.82 3.41
C GLY A 224 25.65 -11.34 3.43
N THR A 225 25.25 -10.51 4.39
CA THR A 225 23.94 -9.86 4.41
C THR A 225 23.96 -8.49 3.73
N ARG A 226 22.78 -7.98 3.36
CA ARG A 226 22.57 -6.63 2.84
C ARG A 226 21.76 -5.78 3.85
N PRO A 227 21.82 -4.45 3.74
CA PRO A 227 20.96 -3.57 4.54
C PRO A 227 19.49 -3.97 4.39
N PHE A 228 18.74 -3.95 5.48
CA PHE A 228 17.31 -4.31 5.55
C PHE A 228 16.99 -5.73 5.09
N GLN A 229 17.93 -6.67 5.20
CA GLN A 229 17.65 -8.04 4.81
C GLN A 229 16.74 -8.76 5.82
N LEU A 230 15.65 -9.36 5.31
CA LEU A 230 14.85 -10.31 6.04
C LEU A 230 15.58 -11.65 6.13
N THR A 231 15.47 -12.32 7.26
CA THR A 231 15.96 -13.70 7.46
C THR A 231 14.93 -14.50 8.25
N VAL A 232 14.94 -15.83 8.11
CA VAL A 232 14.08 -16.71 8.91
C VAL A 232 14.34 -16.54 10.40
N LYS A 233 15.60 -16.32 10.81
CA LYS A 233 15.96 -16.05 12.21
C LYS A 233 15.22 -14.82 12.77
N LYS A 234 15.11 -13.74 12.01
CA LYS A 234 14.38 -12.52 12.41
C LYS A 234 12.86 -12.79 12.50
N LEU A 235 12.31 -13.60 11.58
CA LEU A 235 10.92 -14.04 11.64
C LEU A 235 10.63 -14.86 12.89
N GLU A 236 11.48 -15.86 13.21
CA GLU A 236 11.36 -16.67 14.42
C GLU A 236 11.41 -15.83 15.70
N MET A 237 12.36 -14.89 15.78
CA MET A 237 12.48 -13.98 16.92
C MET A 237 11.23 -13.10 17.11
N ALA A 238 10.69 -12.55 16.02
CA ALA A 238 9.48 -11.71 16.09
C ALA A 238 8.24 -12.54 16.49
N LEU A 239 8.11 -13.75 15.98
CA LEU A 239 7.03 -14.67 16.34
C LEU A 239 7.11 -15.08 17.83
N GLN A 240 8.30 -15.42 18.31
CA GLN A 240 8.53 -15.75 19.72
C GLN A 240 8.22 -14.56 20.64
N GLY A 241 8.66 -13.35 20.24
CA GLY A 241 8.34 -12.11 20.96
C GLY A 241 6.84 -11.88 21.07
N ALA A 242 6.12 -11.96 19.96
CA ALA A 242 4.66 -11.82 19.92
C ALA A 242 3.96 -12.84 20.83
N ASN A 243 4.37 -14.10 20.77
CA ASN A 243 3.82 -15.19 21.61
C ASN A 243 4.08 -14.93 23.10
N SER A 244 5.25 -14.41 23.47
CA SER A 244 5.58 -14.08 24.87
C SER A 244 4.73 -12.92 25.40
N GLU A 245 4.26 -12.03 24.54
CA GLU A 245 3.34 -10.93 24.85
C GLU A 245 1.85 -11.36 24.80
N GLY A 246 1.58 -12.63 24.50
CA GLY A 246 0.22 -13.16 24.36
C GLY A 246 -0.50 -12.73 23.07
N VAL A 247 0.26 -12.25 22.07
CA VAL A 247 -0.28 -11.88 20.76
C VAL A 247 -0.25 -13.10 19.84
N LYS A 248 -1.43 -13.54 19.39
CA LYS A 248 -1.54 -14.66 18.48
C LYS A 248 -1.34 -14.20 17.04
N VAL A 249 -0.28 -14.70 16.41
CA VAL A 249 0.02 -14.43 15.01
C VAL A 249 -0.69 -15.44 14.11
N LYS A 250 -1.36 -14.95 13.05
CA LYS A 250 -2.12 -15.76 12.10
C LYS A 250 -1.48 -15.84 10.72
N GLY A 251 -0.55 -14.93 10.43
CA GLY A 251 0.07 -14.96 9.11
C GLY A 251 1.27 -14.02 8.99
N LEU A 252 1.82 -14.01 7.79
CA LEU A 252 2.96 -13.23 7.35
C LEU A 252 2.56 -12.41 6.12
N ILE A 253 2.91 -11.13 6.08
CA ILE A 253 2.78 -10.26 4.90
C ILE A 253 4.15 -10.09 4.26
N LEU A 254 4.25 -10.39 2.97
CA LEU A 254 5.43 -10.15 2.13
C LEU A 254 5.06 -9.20 1.00
N ILE A 255 5.95 -8.27 0.67
CA ILE A 255 5.78 -7.30 -0.44
C ILE A 255 6.92 -7.53 -1.42
N ASN A 256 6.64 -7.86 -2.68
CA ASN A 256 7.65 -8.25 -3.67
C ASN A 256 7.29 -7.77 -5.08
N PRO A 257 7.96 -6.77 -5.65
CA PRO A 257 9.04 -5.92 -5.13
C PRO A 257 8.65 -5.10 -3.90
N TRP A 258 9.59 -4.86 -3.02
CA TRP A 258 9.35 -4.37 -1.67
C TRP A 258 9.27 -2.84 -1.59
N ASN A 259 8.13 -2.31 -1.18
CA ASN A 259 7.93 -0.91 -0.85
C ASN A 259 8.19 -0.68 0.66
N PRO A 260 9.16 0.15 1.09
CA PRO A 260 9.79 1.25 0.32
C PRO A 260 11.18 0.94 -0.26
N LEU A 261 11.74 -0.23 -0.09
CA LEU A 261 13.17 -0.51 -0.34
C LEU A 261 13.52 -0.67 -1.83
N GLY A 262 12.57 -1.13 -2.67
CA GLY A 262 12.83 -1.55 -4.05
C GLY A 262 13.54 -2.90 -4.15
N ASP A 263 13.72 -3.61 -3.04
CA ASP A 263 14.30 -4.95 -3.00
C ASP A 263 13.35 -6.00 -3.60
N ILE A 264 13.95 -7.08 -4.07
CA ILE A 264 13.27 -8.27 -4.56
C ILE A 264 13.79 -9.46 -3.78
N TYR A 265 12.87 -10.33 -3.38
CA TYR A 265 13.25 -11.62 -2.78
C TYR A 265 13.73 -12.59 -3.86
N SER A 266 14.85 -13.23 -3.61
CA SER A 266 15.29 -14.36 -4.45
C SER A 266 14.32 -15.55 -4.30
N PRO A 267 14.29 -16.48 -5.27
CA PRO A 267 13.48 -17.69 -5.16
C PRO A 267 13.78 -18.51 -3.90
N GLY A 268 15.07 -18.56 -3.49
CA GLY A 268 15.49 -19.23 -2.25
C GLY A 268 14.92 -18.55 -1.00
N GLU A 269 15.02 -17.21 -0.91
CA GLU A 269 14.43 -16.45 0.20
C GLU A 269 12.91 -16.64 0.27
N LEU A 270 12.19 -16.57 -0.86
CA LEU A 270 10.75 -16.84 -0.90
C LEU A 270 10.44 -18.24 -0.38
N GLN A 271 11.18 -19.25 -0.85
CA GLN A 271 10.99 -20.64 -0.40
C GLN A 271 11.18 -20.77 1.11
N GLU A 272 12.25 -20.20 1.68
CA GLU A 272 12.54 -20.22 3.11
C GLU A 272 11.44 -19.54 3.95
N TYR A 273 10.90 -18.39 3.49
CA TYR A 273 9.83 -17.69 4.22
C TYR A 273 8.49 -18.44 4.14
N LEU A 274 8.19 -19.07 3.01
CA LEU A 274 7.00 -19.89 2.86
C LEU A 274 7.10 -21.19 3.69
N GLU A 275 8.27 -21.80 3.76
CA GLU A 275 8.51 -22.97 4.64
C GLU A 275 8.44 -22.57 6.13
N PHE A 276 8.95 -21.41 6.52
CA PHE A 276 8.73 -20.86 7.86
C PHE A 276 7.23 -20.74 8.16
N ALA A 277 6.47 -20.11 7.29
CA ALA A 277 5.04 -19.94 7.49
C ALA A 277 4.31 -21.27 7.60
N LYS A 278 4.66 -22.26 6.76
CA LYS A 278 4.10 -23.62 6.83
C LYS A 278 4.39 -24.31 8.15
N ARG A 279 5.65 -24.24 8.68
CA ARG A 279 6.01 -24.85 9.96
C ARG A 279 5.18 -24.31 11.13
N HIS A 280 4.81 -23.02 11.06
CA HIS A 280 4.04 -22.34 12.08
C HIS A 280 2.54 -22.22 11.75
N GLU A 281 2.07 -22.91 10.70
CA GLU A 281 0.68 -22.90 10.23
C GLU A 281 0.13 -21.48 9.94
N LEU A 282 1.01 -20.57 9.50
CA LEU A 282 0.67 -19.18 9.18
C LEU A 282 0.16 -19.04 7.75
N HIS A 283 -0.83 -18.17 7.55
CA HIS A 283 -1.18 -17.69 6.22
C HIS A 283 -0.11 -16.72 5.69
N VAL A 284 0.12 -16.72 4.38
CA VAL A 284 1.04 -15.76 3.74
C VAL A 284 0.25 -14.91 2.76
N MET A 285 0.23 -13.60 2.98
CA MET A 285 -0.26 -12.61 2.02
C MET A 285 0.93 -12.04 1.26
N VAL A 286 0.97 -12.22 -0.06
CA VAL A 286 2.04 -11.74 -0.92
C VAL A 286 1.51 -10.62 -1.79
N ASP A 287 2.00 -9.39 -1.56
CA ASP A 287 1.67 -8.21 -2.35
C ASP A 287 2.69 -8.05 -3.49
N GLU A 288 2.28 -8.39 -4.70
CA GLU A 288 3.10 -8.31 -5.91
C GLU A 288 2.69 -7.16 -6.85
N VAL A 289 2.15 -6.09 -6.29
CA VAL A 289 1.59 -4.95 -7.05
C VAL A 289 2.62 -4.21 -7.92
N TYR A 290 3.92 -4.44 -7.72
CA TYR A 290 5.02 -3.89 -8.52
C TYR A 290 5.70 -4.93 -9.42
N MET A 291 5.11 -6.10 -9.66
CA MET A 291 5.76 -7.21 -10.36
C MET A 291 6.23 -6.89 -11.78
N LEU A 292 5.56 -5.96 -12.48
CA LEU A 292 5.92 -5.49 -13.82
C LEU A 292 6.69 -4.15 -13.80
N SER A 293 6.97 -3.61 -12.63
CA SER A 293 7.74 -2.37 -12.44
C SER A 293 9.21 -2.65 -12.11
N VAL A 294 9.77 -3.72 -12.68
CA VAL A 294 11.18 -4.09 -12.60
C VAL A 294 11.83 -3.62 -13.89
N PHE A 295 12.66 -2.58 -13.82
CA PHE A 295 13.24 -1.88 -14.98
C PHE A 295 14.73 -2.11 -15.17
N GLU A 296 15.35 -2.93 -14.31
CA GLU A 296 16.74 -3.39 -14.43
C GLU A 296 16.74 -4.90 -14.72
N ASP A 297 17.22 -5.31 -15.91
CA ASP A 297 17.22 -6.71 -16.34
C ASP A 297 18.10 -7.63 -15.47
N SER A 298 19.11 -7.06 -14.82
CA SER A 298 19.99 -7.79 -13.90
C SER A 298 19.32 -8.26 -12.62
N VAL A 299 18.13 -7.72 -12.32
CA VAL A 299 17.35 -8.05 -11.12
C VAL A 299 16.36 -9.15 -11.46
N GLY A 300 16.69 -10.39 -11.09
CA GLY A 300 15.90 -11.57 -11.40
C GLY A 300 14.61 -11.69 -10.60
N TYR A 301 13.57 -10.86 -10.89
CA TYR A 301 12.27 -10.99 -10.26
C TYR A 301 11.62 -12.36 -10.49
N ARG A 302 11.06 -12.92 -9.43
CA ARG A 302 10.24 -14.12 -9.48
C ARG A 302 8.99 -13.92 -8.63
N SER A 303 7.82 -14.11 -9.23
CA SER A 303 6.56 -14.20 -8.47
C SER A 303 6.53 -15.48 -7.63
N VAL A 304 5.84 -15.43 -6.51
CA VAL A 304 5.58 -16.62 -5.71
C VAL A 304 4.75 -17.66 -6.49
N LEU A 305 3.87 -17.21 -7.38
CA LEU A 305 3.10 -18.09 -8.30
C LEU A 305 3.96 -18.76 -9.37
N GLY A 306 5.19 -18.30 -9.59
CA GLY A 306 6.16 -18.88 -10.49
C GLY A 306 7.09 -19.92 -9.85
N LEU A 307 6.94 -20.22 -8.55
CA LEU A 307 7.67 -21.30 -7.89
C LEU A 307 7.14 -22.65 -8.38
N GLU A 308 8.04 -23.62 -8.57
CA GLU A 308 7.65 -24.98 -9.02
C GLU A 308 6.64 -25.63 -8.08
N ARG A 309 6.79 -25.37 -6.77
CA ARG A 309 5.90 -25.89 -5.74
C ARG A 309 5.81 -24.90 -4.58
N LEU A 310 4.58 -24.50 -4.24
CA LEU A 310 4.28 -23.79 -3.01
C LEU A 310 4.34 -24.74 -1.82
N PRO A 311 5.02 -24.40 -0.71
CA PRO A 311 5.03 -25.21 0.51
C PRO A 311 3.64 -25.48 1.08
N ASP A 312 2.77 -24.46 1.12
CA ASP A 312 1.36 -24.56 1.51
C ASP A 312 0.48 -23.69 0.61
N PRO A 313 -0.05 -24.25 -0.49
CA PRO A 313 -0.93 -23.51 -1.40
C PRO A 313 -2.23 -23.03 -0.76
N GLN A 314 -2.73 -23.76 0.26
CA GLN A 314 -3.98 -23.42 0.95
C GLN A 314 -3.83 -22.22 1.90
N ARG A 315 -2.61 -21.87 2.28
CA ARG A 315 -2.30 -20.70 3.12
C ARG A 315 -1.51 -19.62 2.38
N THR A 316 -1.33 -19.72 1.07
CA THR A 316 -0.64 -18.69 0.26
C THR A 316 -1.65 -17.91 -0.57
N HIS A 317 -1.69 -16.58 -0.39
CA HIS A 317 -2.65 -15.68 -1.01
C HIS A 317 -1.90 -14.54 -1.71
N VAL A 318 -2.05 -14.44 -3.03
CA VAL A 318 -1.29 -13.50 -3.85
C VAL A 318 -2.18 -12.36 -4.31
N MET A 319 -1.72 -11.13 -4.10
CA MET A 319 -2.43 -9.91 -4.48
C MET A 319 -1.68 -9.17 -5.59
N TRP A 320 -2.43 -8.69 -6.56
CA TRP A 320 -1.94 -7.82 -7.61
C TRP A 320 -2.98 -6.77 -7.99
N ALA A 321 -2.53 -5.64 -8.57
CA ALA A 321 -3.40 -4.54 -8.98
C ALA A 321 -2.79 -3.74 -10.13
N THR A 322 -3.62 -3.12 -10.96
CA THR A 322 -3.18 -2.18 -12.01
C THR A 322 -2.74 -0.83 -11.47
N SER A 323 -2.96 -0.57 -10.19
CA SER A 323 -2.68 0.73 -9.55
C SER A 323 -1.24 1.20 -9.71
N LYS A 324 -0.27 0.26 -9.72
CA LYS A 324 1.15 0.56 -9.82
C LYS A 324 1.69 0.25 -11.21
N ASP A 325 1.68 -1.02 -11.60
CA ASP A 325 2.23 -1.49 -12.86
C ASP A 325 1.68 -0.75 -14.10
N PHE A 326 0.41 -0.36 -14.05
CA PHE A 326 -0.24 0.43 -15.12
C PHE A 326 -0.56 1.89 -14.73
N GLY A 327 -0.13 2.37 -13.56
CA GLY A 327 -0.39 3.76 -13.15
C GLY A 327 -1.89 4.13 -13.02
N MET A 328 -2.76 3.15 -12.81
CA MET A 328 -4.22 3.32 -12.81
C MET A 328 -4.82 3.18 -11.40
N SER A 329 -4.22 3.85 -10.41
CA SER A 329 -4.68 3.81 -9.01
C SER A 329 -6.13 4.28 -8.85
N GLY A 330 -6.59 5.18 -9.71
CA GLY A 330 -7.96 5.74 -9.70
C GLY A 330 -9.05 4.76 -10.17
N LEU A 331 -8.72 3.74 -10.95
CA LEU A 331 -9.70 2.74 -11.42
C LEU A 331 -10.04 1.69 -10.35
N ARG A 332 -9.29 1.68 -9.26
CA ARG A 332 -9.54 0.84 -8.07
C ARG A 332 -9.64 -0.65 -8.40
N PHE A 333 -8.83 -1.18 -9.31
CA PHE A 333 -8.80 -2.60 -9.65
C PHE A 333 -7.72 -3.34 -8.86
N GLY A 334 -8.10 -4.40 -8.16
CA GLY A 334 -7.20 -5.32 -7.47
C GLY A 334 -7.70 -6.74 -7.53
N THR A 335 -6.79 -7.71 -7.50
CA THR A 335 -7.08 -9.13 -7.61
C THR A 335 -6.38 -9.93 -6.52
N LEU A 336 -7.10 -10.92 -6.01
CA LEU A 336 -6.60 -11.98 -5.16
C LEU A 336 -6.57 -13.28 -5.95
N TYR A 337 -5.45 -13.99 -5.90
CA TYR A 337 -5.37 -15.39 -6.30
C TYR A 337 -5.15 -16.25 -5.06
N THR A 338 -6.01 -17.23 -4.82
CA THR A 338 -5.88 -18.17 -3.71
C THR A 338 -6.47 -19.52 -4.07
N GLU A 339 -5.76 -20.60 -3.75
CA GLU A 339 -6.26 -21.96 -3.92
C GLU A 339 -7.20 -22.40 -2.79
N ASN A 340 -7.27 -21.62 -1.72
CA ASN A 340 -8.17 -21.87 -0.60
C ASN A 340 -9.59 -21.38 -0.92
N ARG A 341 -10.49 -22.32 -1.18
CA ARG A 341 -11.88 -22.02 -1.57
C ARG A 341 -12.68 -21.32 -0.47
N ASP A 342 -12.40 -21.62 0.79
CA ASP A 342 -13.12 -21.01 1.91
C ASP A 342 -12.70 -19.54 2.04
N VAL A 343 -11.41 -19.23 1.90
CA VAL A 343 -10.90 -17.86 1.86
C VAL A 343 -11.48 -17.11 0.66
N ALA A 344 -11.44 -17.70 -0.54
CA ALA A 344 -12.01 -17.09 -1.74
C ALA A 344 -13.50 -16.76 -1.58
N THR A 345 -14.27 -17.68 -1.00
CA THR A 345 -15.70 -17.52 -0.77
C THR A 345 -16.01 -16.45 0.29
N ALA A 346 -15.24 -16.45 1.39
CA ALA A 346 -15.40 -15.46 2.45
C ALA A 346 -15.05 -14.05 1.95
N VAL A 347 -13.93 -13.89 1.23
CA VAL A 347 -13.55 -12.61 0.60
C VAL A 347 -14.59 -12.18 -0.43
N ALA A 348 -15.11 -13.09 -1.26
CA ALA A 348 -16.16 -12.81 -2.24
C ALA A 348 -17.43 -12.26 -1.60
N SER A 349 -17.77 -12.68 -0.39
CA SER A 349 -18.93 -12.16 0.34
C SER A 349 -18.77 -10.66 0.66
N LEU A 350 -17.54 -10.20 0.91
CA LEU A 350 -17.22 -8.79 1.15
C LEU A 350 -17.19 -7.94 -0.13
N CYS A 351 -17.14 -8.58 -1.31
CA CYS A 351 -17.24 -7.87 -2.59
C CYS A 351 -18.58 -7.16 -2.80
N ARG A 352 -19.62 -7.48 -2.01
CA ARG A 352 -20.85 -6.70 -1.95
C ARG A 352 -20.61 -5.22 -1.61
N TYR A 353 -19.56 -4.95 -0.84
CA TYR A 353 -19.16 -3.60 -0.42
C TYR A 353 -17.95 -3.07 -1.20
N HIS A 354 -17.11 -3.98 -1.69
CA HIS A 354 -15.81 -3.67 -2.26
C HIS A 354 -15.63 -4.14 -3.71
N GLY A 355 -16.72 -4.47 -4.39
CA GLY A 355 -16.71 -4.85 -5.80
C GLY A 355 -16.49 -3.66 -6.74
N LEU A 356 -16.05 -3.96 -7.96
CA LEU A 356 -15.92 -2.98 -9.02
C LEU A 356 -17.20 -2.90 -9.87
N SER A 357 -17.39 -1.73 -10.52
CA SER A 357 -18.42 -1.59 -11.54
C SER A 357 -18.15 -2.50 -12.74
N GLY A 358 -19.23 -2.99 -13.40
CA GLY A 358 -19.10 -3.84 -14.57
C GLY A 358 -18.31 -3.18 -15.70
N LEU A 359 -18.43 -1.86 -15.89
CA LEU A 359 -17.69 -1.12 -16.91
C LEU A 359 -16.18 -1.17 -16.68
N VAL A 360 -15.72 -0.94 -15.44
CA VAL A 360 -14.29 -1.06 -15.11
C VAL A 360 -13.82 -2.49 -15.27
N GLN A 361 -14.63 -3.48 -14.86
CA GLN A 361 -14.29 -4.89 -15.05
C GLN A 361 -14.12 -5.24 -16.53
N TYR A 362 -14.98 -4.72 -17.39
CA TYR A 362 -14.89 -4.91 -18.83
C TYR A 362 -13.61 -4.27 -19.39
N GLN A 363 -13.35 -3.00 -19.08
CA GLN A 363 -12.13 -2.30 -19.52
C GLN A 363 -10.85 -3.01 -19.07
N MET A 364 -10.83 -3.52 -17.84
CA MET A 364 -9.68 -4.28 -17.33
C MET A 364 -9.49 -5.59 -18.10
N ALA A 365 -10.56 -6.31 -18.41
CA ALA A 365 -10.45 -7.52 -19.22
C ALA A 365 -9.89 -7.21 -20.60
N GLN A 366 -10.40 -6.15 -21.29
CA GLN A 366 -9.89 -5.73 -22.59
C GLN A 366 -8.41 -5.32 -22.54
N LEU A 367 -7.97 -4.68 -21.45
CA LEU A 367 -6.58 -4.33 -21.27
C LEU A 367 -5.70 -5.55 -21.06
N LEU A 368 -6.09 -6.44 -20.13
CA LEU A 368 -5.27 -7.58 -19.73
C LEU A 368 -5.11 -8.63 -20.83
N GLN A 369 -6.09 -8.77 -21.73
CA GLN A 369 -6.00 -9.69 -22.89
C GLN A 369 -5.08 -9.16 -23.98
N ASP A 370 -4.78 -7.85 -24.02
CA ASP A 370 -3.97 -7.22 -25.08
C ASP A 370 -2.47 -7.40 -24.81
N HIS A 371 -2.04 -8.66 -24.80
CA HIS A 371 -0.65 -9.02 -24.55
C HIS A 371 0.33 -8.40 -25.56
N ASP A 372 -0.09 -8.18 -26.80
CA ASP A 372 0.75 -7.57 -27.83
C ASP A 372 1.05 -6.12 -27.50
N TRP A 373 0.03 -5.33 -27.19
CA TRP A 373 0.22 -3.94 -26.78
C TRP A 373 1.01 -3.82 -25.46
N ILE A 374 0.70 -4.67 -24.48
CA ILE A 374 1.41 -4.69 -23.20
C ILE A 374 2.90 -4.97 -23.41
N ASN A 375 3.25 -6.05 -24.16
CA ASN A 375 4.63 -6.49 -24.28
C ASN A 375 5.46 -5.70 -25.29
N GLN A 376 4.83 -5.18 -26.37
CA GLN A 376 5.57 -4.52 -27.45
C GLN A 376 5.56 -2.98 -27.32
N VAL A 377 4.57 -2.41 -26.62
CA VAL A 377 4.42 -0.96 -26.49
C VAL A 377 4.56 -0.48 -25.04
N TYR A 378 3.68 -0.97 -24.17
CA TYR A 378 3.58 -0.42 -22.82
C TYR A 378 4.78 -0.73 -21.93
N LEU A 379 5.11 -2.00 -21.73
CA LEU A 379 6.19 -2.41 -20.82
C LEU A 379 7.57 -1.89 -21.26
N PRO A 380 7.99 -1.99 -22.54
CA PRO A 380 9.28 -1.46 -22.96
C PRO A 380 9.41 0.04 -22.70
N GLU A 381 8.38 0.81 -23.05
CA GLU A 381 8.38 2.25 -22.83
C GLU A 381 8.31 2.64 -21.36
N ASN A 382 7.47 1.94 -20.59
CA ASN A 382 7.37 2.15 -19.14
C ASN A 382 8.71 1.89 -18.43
N HIS A 383 9.39 0.78 -18.77
CA HIS A 383 10.69 0.44 -18.20
C HIS A 383 11.77 1.46 -18.61
N ALA A 384 11.77 1.89 -19.89
CA ALA A 384 12.71 2.91 -20.36
C ALA A 384 12.52 4.24 -19.62
N ARG A 385 11.27 4.68 -19.46
CA ARG A 385 10.95 5.94 -18.74
C ARG A 385 11.25 5.83 -17.23
N LEU A 386 10.95 4.70 -16.59
CA LEU A 386 11.31 4.43 -15.19
C LEU A 386 12.83 4.47 -15.01
N LYS A 387 13.59 3.79 -15.87
CA LYS A 387 15.06 3.77 -15.83
C LYS A 387 15.66 5.16 -16.01
N ALA A 388 15.15 5.93 -16.97
CA ALA A 388 15.60 7.31 -17.21
C ALA A 388 15.32 8.22 -15.99
N ALA A 389 14.13 8.13 -15.40
CA ALA A 389 13.75 8.90 -14.22
C ALA A 389 14.58 8.51 -12.99
N HIS A 390 14.76 7.20 -12.76
CA HIS A 390 15.63 6.69 -11.69
C HIS A 390 17.08 7.15 -11.86
N THR A 391 17.63 7.08 -13.06
CA THR A 391 19.00 7.52 -13.38
C THR A 391 19.17 9.00 -13.08
N TYR A 392 18.21 9.84 -13.49
CA TYR A 392 18.23 11.27 -13.22
C TYR A 392 18.25 11.56 -11.70
N VAL A 393 17.28 11.02 -10.95
CA VAL A 393 17.18 11.28 -9.51
C VAL A 393 18.39 10.72 -8.75
N SER A 394 18.86 9.53 -9.11
CA SER A 394 20.07 8.93 -8.54
C SER A 394 21.33 9.78 -8.81
N GLY A 395 21.41 10.39 -9.99
CA GLY A 395 22.47 11.33 -10.35
C GLY A 395 22.46 12.59 -9.46
N GLU A 396 21.28 13.19 -9.24
CA GLU A 396 21.10 14.33 -8.36
C GLU A 396 21.47 14.00 -6.90
N LEU A 397 21.04 12.85 -6.38
CA LEU A 397 21.38 12.41 -5.02
C LEU A 397 22.89 12.18 -4.86
N ARG A 398 23.57 11.57 -5.85
CA ARG A 398 25.05 11.42 -5.84
C ARG A 398 25.75 12.76 -5.88
N ALA A 399 25.28 13.71 -6.70
CA ALA A 399 25.85 15.06 -6.79
C ALA A 399 25.72 15.84 -5.47
N LEU A 400 24.68 15.53 -4.66
CA LEU A 400 24.49 16.06 -3.31
C LEU A 400 25.27 15.28 -2.22
N GLY A 401 25.96 14.20 -2.58
CA GLY A 401 26.62 13.32 -1.60
C GLY A 401 25.67 12.55 -0.69
N ILE A 402 24.41 12.36 -1.08
CA ILE A 402 23.38 11.70 -0.30
C ILE A 402 23.41 10.19 -0.56
N PRO A 403 23.61 9.34 0.47
CA PRO A 403 23.51 7.90 0.33
C PRO A 403 22.07 7.44 0.08
N PHE A 404 21.91 6.39 -0.69
CA PHE A 404 20.60 5.78 -0.96
C PHE A 404 20.74 4.32 -1.39
N LEU A 405 19.66 3.56 -1.28
CA LEU A 405 19.60 2.21 -1.83
C LEU A 405 19.30 2.29 -3.34
N SER A 406 20.27 1.92 -4.17
CA SER A 406 20.08 1.81 -5.62
C SER A 406 19.47 0.46 -5.94
N ARG A 407 18.25 0.46 -6.47
CA ARG A 407 17.47 -0.73 -6.79
C ARG A 407 16.78 -0.57 -8.14
N GLY A 408 16.56 -1.69 -8.84
CA GLY A 408 16.01 -1.72 -10.19
C GLY A 408 14.51 -2.03 -10.24
N ALA A 409 13.77 -1.80 -9.16
CA ALA A 409 12.35 -2.12 -9.09
C ALA A 409 11.55 -1.10 -8.28
N GLY A 410 10.25 -1.00 -8.56
CA GLY A 410 9.37 -0.03 -7.93
C GLY A 410 9.52 1.37 -8.52
N PHE A 411 8.99 2.37 -7.82
CA PHE A 411 8.92 3.78 -8.28
C PHE A 411 9.67 4.74 -7.38
N PHE A 412 10.44 4.23 -6.44
CA PHE A 412 10.96 4.98 -5.31
C PHE A 412 12.41 4.60 -5.01
N ILE A 413 13.09 5.55 -4.40
CA ILE A 413 14.43 5.40 -3.85
C ILE A 413 14.33 5.58 -2.33
N TRP A 414 14.97 4.69 -1.58
CA TRP A 414 15.11 4.78 -0.14
C TRP A 414 16.39 5.54 0.19
N VAL A 415 16.23 6.76 0.73
CA VAL A 415 17.28 7.77 0.85
C VAL A 415 17.71 7.91 2.30
N ASP A 416 19.01 7.92 2.57
CA ASP A 416 19.60 8.11 3.89
C ASP A 416 19.94 9.58 4.12
N LEU A 417 19.13 10.28 4.89
CA LEU A 417 19.32 11.67 5.27
C LEU A 417 19.83 11.83 6.72
N ARG A 418 20.29 10.75 7.37
CA ARG A 418 20.74 10.79 8.77
C ARG A 418 21.84 11.82 9.00
N LYS A 419 22.86 11.88 8.13
CA LYS A 419 23.96 12.85 8.24
C LYS A 419 23.51 14.28 8.04
N VAL A 420 22.61 14.54 7.11
CA VAL A 420 22.08 15.89 6.83
C VAL A 420 21.25 16.37 8.02
N THR A 421 20.37 15.51 8.52
CA THR A 421 19.53 15.84 9.68
C THR A 421 20.36 16.14 10.92
N GLN A 422 21.46 15.41 11.15
CA GLN A 422 22.41 15.69 12.26
C GLN A 422 23.17 17.00 12.08
N ALA A 423 23.61 17.34 10.86
CA ALA A 423 24.38 18.56 10.59
C ALA A 423 23.55 19.84 10.82
N GLU A 424 22.26 19.82 10.51
CA GLU A 424 21.37 20.97 10.74
C GLU A 424 21.05 21.21 12.23
N LEU A 425 21.12 20.18 13.05
CA LEU A 425 20.69 20.20 14.46
C LEU A 425 21.87 20.26 15.46
N GLN A 426 23.07 20.56 15.04
CA GLN A 426 24.40 20.78 15.65
C GLN A 426 24.69 20.27 17.10
N TYR A 427 23.72 19.78 17.88
CA TYR A 427 23.88 19.55 19.32
C TYR A 427 23.34 18.21 19.87
N LEU A 428 22.84 17.29 19.04
CA LEU A 428 22.22 16.06 19.59
C LEU A 428 23.04 14.80 19.24
N PRO A 429 23.34 13.97 20.23
CA PRO A 429 24.19 12.79 20.06
C PRO A 429 23.50 11.64 19.30
N LYS A 430 22.17 11.70 19.12
CA LYS A 430 21.38 10.68 18.44
C LYS A 430 20.15 11.28 17.78
N LEU A 431 19.99 11.02 16.48
CA LEU A 431 18.83 11.42 15.71
C LEU A 431 17.53 10.77 16.27
N THR A 432 16.44 11.55 16.34
CA THR A 432 15.13 11.13 16.81
C THR A 432 14.09 11.19 15.67
N PHE A 433 12.94 10.53 15.85
CA PHE A 433 11.84 10.63 14.90
C PHE A 433 11.16 12.00 14.89
N GLU A 434 11.24 12.75 15.96
CA GLU A 434 10.79 14.14 16.03
C GLU A 434 11.61 15.02 15.09
N GLU A 435 12.93 14.84 15.07
CA GLU A 435 13.84 15.57 14.18
C GLU A 435 13.66 15.17 12.71
N GLU A 436 13.44 13.89 12.43
CA GLU A 436 13.05 13.43 11.09
C GLU A 436 11.77 14.14 10.61
N MET A 437 10.77 14.29 11.50
CA MET A 437 9.52 14.98 11.16
C MET A 437 9.71 16.49 11.02
N LEU A 438 10.66 17.11 11.70
CA LEU A 438 11.03 18.53 11.47
C LEU A 438 11.63 18.70 10.07
N LEU A 439 12.52 17.81 9.64
CA LEU A 439 13.06 17.83 8.28
C LEU A 439 11.97 17.58 7.24
N TRP A 440 11.07 16.61 7.49
CA TRP A 440 9.92 16.38 6.64
C TRP A 440 9.05 17.64 6.48
N ARG A 441 8.81 18.39 7.58
CA ARG A 441 8.08 19.66 7.55
C ARG A 441 8.80 20.69 6.70
N LYS A 442 10.12 20.83 6.83
CA LYS A 442 10.91 21.73 5.98
C LYS A 442 10.75 21.42 4.49
N PHE A 443 10.74 20.14 4.08
CA PHE A 443 10.44 19.78 2.70
C PHE A 443 9.05 20.24 2.26
N LEU A 444 8.03 19.99 3.08
CA LEU A 444 6.65 20.38 2.77
C LEU A 444 6.49 21.90 2.66
N ASP A 445 7.09 22.66 3.57
CA ASP A 445 7.09 24.14 3.56
C ASP A 445 7.80 24.71 2.32
N ASN A 446 8.82 24.00 1.81
CA ASN A 446 9.50 24.29 0.56
C ASN A 446 8.83 23.64 -0.66
N LYS A 447 7.55 23.29 -0.54
CA LYS A 447 6.68 22.84 -1.64
C LYS A 447 7.13 21.55 -2.32
N VAL A 448 7.77 20.64 -1.56
CA VAL A 448 8.04 19.26 -2.01
C VAL A 448 7.61 18.28 -0.93
N LEU A 449 6.77 17.34 -1.30
CA LEU A 449 6.30 16.28 -0.39
C LEU A 449 7.14 15.01 -0.60
N LEU A 450 7.83 14.59 0.45
CA LEU A 450 8.49 13.28 0.57
C LEU A 450 7.76 12.43 1.62
N SER A 451 8.12 11.15 1.75
CA SER A 451 7.61 10.30 2.83
C SER A 451 8.72 9.96 3.82
N ALA A 452 8.56 10.33 5.08
CA ALA A 452 9.49 10.06 6.17
C ALA A 452 9.51 8.56 6.56
N GLY A 453 10.65 8.05 7.04
CA GLY A 453 10.84 6.66 7.45
C GLY A 453 9.91 6.21 8.57
N LYS A 454 9.56 7.14 9.45
CA LYS A 454 8.58 6.93 10.54
C LYS A 454 7.26 6.32 10.04
N VAL A 455 6.73 6.80 8.91
CA VAL A 455 5.45 6.28 8.37
C VAL A 455 5.56 4.88 7.75
N PHE A 456 6.78 4.37 7.57
CA PHE A 456 7.07 3.00 7.12
C PHE A 456 7.46 2.07 8.28
N GLU A 457 7.34 2.52 9.53
CA GLU A 457 7.80 1.80 10.73
C GLU A 457 9.29 1.44 10.65
N CYS A 458 10.11 2.33 10.06
CA CYS A 458 11.55 2.14 10.03
C CYS A 458 12.11 2.12 11.46
N LYS A 459 13.05 1.20 11.74
CA LYS A 459 13.67 1.04 13.07
C LYS A 459 14.46 2.28 13.49
N GLU A 460 15.05 2.96 12.52
CA GLU A 460 15.95 4.09 12.72
C GLU A 460 15.41 5.33 11.99
N PRO A 461 15.44 6.52 12.64
CA PRO A 461 15.03 7.77 12.01
C PRO A 461 16.05 8.25 10.97
N GLY A 462 15.62 9.18 10.10
CA GLY A 462 16.45 9.84 9.09
C GLY A 462 16.41 9.19 7.71
N TRP A 463 15.59 8.19 7.52
CA TRP A 463 15.33 7.60 6.22
C TRP A 463 14.10 8.23 5.55
N PHE A 464 14.16 8.39 4.22
CA PHE A 464 13.06 8.96 3.44
C PHE A 464 12.82 8.15 2.17
N ARG A 465 11.55 8.02 1.78
CA ARG A 465 11.20 7.53 0.45
C ARG A 465 10.98 8.69 -0.50
N LEU A 466 11.69 8.67 -1.64
CA LEU A 466 11.54 9.59 -2.74
C LEU A 466 11.00 8.85 -3.96
N VAL A 467 9.84 9.25 -4.47
CA VAL A 467 9.20 8.69 -5.67
C VAL A 467 9.72 9.41 -6.90
N PHE A 468 10.19 8.64 -7.91
CA PHE A 468 10.77 9.18 -9.14
C PHE A 468 9.88 9.02 -10.39
N SER A 469 8.74 8.36 -10.28
CA SER A 469 7.85 8.05 -11.42
C SER A 469 6.95 9.22 -11.83
N ASP A 470 7.53 10.41 -12.01
CA ASP A 470 6.84 11.63 -12.47
C ASP A 470 7.51 12.20 -13.75
N LYS A 471 6.82 13.14 -14.41
CA LYS A 471 7.31 13.81 -15.61
C LYS A 471 8.64 14.53 -15.34
N ALA A 472 9.53 14.54 -16.35
CA ALA A 472 10.92 15.04 -16.19
C ALA A 472 10.99 16.50 -15.70
N HIS A 473 10.09 17.39 -16.12
CA HIS A 473 10.08 18.78 -15.64
C HIS A 473 9.67 18.89 -14.18
N ARG A 474 8.70 18.07 -13.72
CA ARG A 474 8.27 18.00 -12.32
C ARG A 474 9.38 17.43 -11.43
N LEU A 475 10.07 16.37 -11.90
CA LEU A 475 11.23 15.81 -11.19
C LEU A 475 12.35 16.85 -11.05
N ARG A 476 12.68 17.60 -12.11
CA ARG A 476 13.68 18.66 -12.04
C ARG A 476 13.32 19.72 -11.00
N LEU A 477 12.08 20.22 -11.02
CA LEU A 477 11.60 21.19 -10.04
C LEU A 477 11.61 20.61 -8.61
N GLY A 478 11.13 19.38 -8.45
CA GLY A 478 11.13 18.70 -7.15
C GLY A 478 12.53 18.53 -6.59
N MET A 479 13.50 18.04 -7.40
CA MET A 479 14.88 17.88 -6.98
C MET A 479 15.58 19.21 -6.69
N GLN A 480 15.25 20.29 -7.44
CA GLN A 480 15.74 21.64 -7.11
C GLN A 480 15.27 22.07 -5.71
N ARG A 481 13.99 21.84 -5.36
CA ARG A 481 13.43 22.17 -4.04
C ARG A 481 14.07 21.31 -2.94
N VAL A 482 14.29 20.02 -3.21
CA VAL A 482 15.03 19.13 -2.30
C VAL A 482 16.43 19.67 -2.04
N ARG A 483 17.16 20.05 -3.08
CA ARG A 483 18.51 20.67 -2.96
C ARG A 483 18.47 21.94 -2.12
N GLN A 484 17.53 22.85 -2.35
CA GLN A 484 17.38 24.09 -1.57
C GLN A 484 17.23 23.83 -0.08
N VAL A 485 16.41 22.84 0.30
CA VAL A 485 16.24 22.44 1.71
C VAL A 485 17.53 21.89 2.30
N LEU A 486 18.23 21.01 1.55
CA LEU A 486 19.43 20.32 2.05
C LEU A 486 20.68 21.23 2.10
N GLU A 487 20.74 22.27 1.27
CA GLU A 487 21.80 23.28 1.28
C GLU A 487 21.50 24.48 2.20
N GLY A 488 20.40 24.43 2.98
CA GLY A 488 20.01 25.50 3.90
C GLY A 488 19.50 26.78 3.22
N GLN A 489 19.25 26.73 1.90
CA GLN A 489 18.70 27.85 1.12
C GLN A 489 17.18 27.83 1.18
N SER A 490 16.59 27.99 2.36
CA SER A 490 15.15 28.21 2.48
C SER A 490 14.77 29.47 1.70
N GLN A 491 13.72 29.41 0.88
CA GLN A 491 13.17 30.60 0.25
C GLN A 491 12.81 31.58 1.38
N LYS A 492 13.62 32.63 1.54
CA LYS A 492 13.16 33.82 2.23
C LYS A 492 11.96 34.28 1.44
N ALA A 493 10.77 34.30 2.06
CA ALA A 493 9.59 34.87 1.47
C ALA A 493 10.00 36.24 0.93
N GLU A 494 9.90 36.48 -0.38
CA GLU A 494 10.04 37.78 -0.96
C GLU A 494 8.91 38.62 -0.37
N ASP A 495 9.29 39.49 0.55
CA ASP A 495 8.40 40.48 1.14
C ASP A 495 7.94 41.43 0.02
N PRO A 496 6.62 41.50 -0.27
CA PRO A 496 6.12 42.42 -1.30
C PRO A 496 6.37 43.89 -1.03
N SER A 497 6.94 44.26 0.13
CA SER A 497 7.16 45.64 0.56
C SER A 497 8.45 46.26 0.00
N SER A 498 9.29 45.56 -0.75
CA SER A 498 10.53 46.12 -1.28
C SER A 498 10.42 46.88 -2.64
N TYR A 499 9.22 46.98 -3.21
CA TYR A 499 8.98 47.90 -4.31
C TYR A 499 8.60 49.29 -3.77
N GLN A 500 9.54 49.97 -3.13
CA GLN A 500 9.43 51.39 -2.93
C GLN A 500 9.74 52.11 -4.26
N THR A 501 8.71 52.77 -4.76
CA THR A 501 8.70 53.78 -5.80
C THR A 501 9.93 54.66 -5.78
N GLN A 502 10.77 54.55 -6.81
CA GLN A 502 11.65 55.68 -7.21
C GLN A 502 10.79 56.69 -8.01
N GLU A 503 10.41 57.76 -7.35
CA GLU A 503 9.89 58.96 -8.04
C GLU A 503 10.97 59.53 -8.96
N PRO A 504 10.65 59.94 -10.20
CA PRO A 504 11.59 60.67 -11.07
C PRO A 504 11.73 62.10 -10.57
N ARG A 505 12.94 62.48 -10.16
CA ARG A 505 13.31 63.87 -9.88
C ARG A 505 13.11 64.70 -11.15
N GLY A 506 12.20 65.65 -11.05
CA GLY A 506 11.99 66.65 -12.07
C GLY A 506 13.25 67.50 -12.34
N GLN A 507 13.58 67.65 -13.59
CA GLN A 507 14.47 68.71 -14.03
C GLN A 507 13.63 69.91 -14.47
N HIS A 508 13.76 70.98 -13.67
CA HIS A 508 13.47 72.36 -14.16
C HIS A 508 14.60 72.78 -15.11
N ARG A 509 14.27 72.98 -16.34
CA ARG A 509 14.51 74.21 -17.18
C ARG A 509 14.01 73.99 -18.57
#